data_a13d124c4c255ff34cc95c70ba225581
#
_entry.id   a13d124c4c255ff34cc95c70ba225581
#
_cell.length_a   1.000
_cell.length_b   1.000
_cell.length_c   1.000
_cell.angle_alpha   90.00
_cell.angle_beta   90.00
_cell.angle_gamma   90.00
#
_symmetry.space_group_name_H-M   'P 1'
#
loop_
_entity.id
_entity.type
_entity.pdbx_description
1 polymer ?
#
loop_
_entity_poly.entity_id
_entity_poly.type
_entity_poly.pdbx_seq_one_letter_code
_entity_poly.pdbx_strand_id
1 'polypeptide(L)'
;MNTYLIYGNDYGLIKREIDKIISGTSDVVKYDLLVSNVSDVIEEASCMSLFGDKKVVIGENALFLTGANTSVNHDIDYLTSYVNAENHDNIVILTVVQDKLDERKKIVKLLKKNVTVIHKETIDEKDLPKFVIKEFLNNGYKIDYKTASYFVDYVGKNVDILLSEINKMIIYKDTDKEIFIEDIINISSKGFNDNVFDLSDAIMKKDFKKIFSCYNDLMILKEEPIKIIALLASQFTLVYQSKLLSKEGFMSKDIASTLKVHPYRVKLALETNYPDFELKDILKKLHNLDYEIKTGKVDKIVGLENFLLHL
;
A
#
# COMPACT_ATOMS: atom_id res chain seq x y z
N MET A 1 -17.90 13.20 23.13
CA MET A 1 -16.92 14.11 22.52
C MET A 1 -16.96 13.89 21.01
N ASN A 2 -17.11 14.97 20.25
CA ASN A 2 -17.27 14.89 18.78
C ASN A 2 -15.96 15.26 18.03
N THR A 3 -14.82 15.23 18.72
CA THR A 3 -13.52 15.53 18.11
C THR A 3 -12.61 14.31 18.16
N TYR A 4 -12.00 13.99 17.03
CA TYR A 4 -11.14 12.83 16.84
C TYR A 4 -9.77 13.26 16.33
N LEU A 5 -8.74 12.59 16.80
CA LEU A 5 -7.37 12.66 16.25
C LEU A 5 -6.96 11.27 15.82
N ILE A 6 -6.82 11.05 14.51
CA ILE A 6 -6.46 9.75 13.95
C ILE A 6 -5.07 9.86 13.32
N TYR A 7 -4.13 9.02 13.73
CA TYR A 7 -2.78 9.05 13.20
C TYR A 7 -2.17 7.67 13.06
N GLY A 8 -1.16 7.54 12.19
CA GLY A 8 -0.45 6.29 11.89
C GLY A 8 0.25 6.37 10.54
N ASN A 9 1.06 5.37 10.20
CA ASN A 9 1.81 5.34 8.93
C ASN A 9 1.00 4.84 7.73
N ASP A 10 -0.15 4.24 7.96
CA ASP A 10 -0.96 3.62 6.91
C ASP A 10 -2.24 4.45 6.68
N TYR A 11 -2.29 5.12 5.52
CA TYR A 11 -3.43 5.97 5.14
C TYR A 11 -4.72 5.16 5.01
N GLY A 12 -4.65 3.90 4.53
CA GLY A 12 -5.84 3.06 4.39
C GLY A 12 -6.49 2.71 5.70
N LEU A 13 -5.69 2.42 6.72
CA LEU A 13 -6.20 2.20 8.07
C LEU A 13 -6.81 3.47 8.68
N ILE A 14 -6.20 4.64 8.41
CA ILE A 14 -6.74 5.94 8.83
C ILE A 14 -8.08 6.20 8.13
N LYS A 15 -8.12 6.08 6.79
CA LYS A 15 -9.31 6.28 5.97
C LYS A 15 -10.46 5.40 6.43
N ARG A 16 -10.20 4.15 6.72
CA ARG A 16 -11.21 3.23 7.22
C ARG A 16 -11.83 3.66 8.54
N GLU A 17 -11.05 4.23 9.46
CA GLU A 17 -11.62 4.77 10.70
C GLU A 17 -12.44 6.03 10.45
N ILE A 18 -12.00 6.88 9.51
CA ILE A 18 -12.80 8.01 9.05
C ILE A 18 -14.15 7.49 8.50
N ASP A 19 -14.13 6.52 7.58
CA ASP A 19 -15.33 5.97 6.95
C ASP A 19 -16.32 5.39 7.96
N LYS A 20 -15.85 4.78 9.05
CA LYS A 20 -16.71 4.34 10.17
C LYS A 20 -17.37 5.49 10.91
N ILE A 21 -16.62 6.57 11.16
CA ILE A 21 -17.13 7.74 11.90
C ILE A 21 -18.14 8.52 11.05
N ILE A 22 -17.91 8.64 9.75
CA ILE A 22 -18.80 9.36 8.82
C ILE A 22 -19.99 8.52 8.36
N SER A 23 -20.03 7.22 8.70
CA SER A 23 -21.11 6.31 8.28
C SER A 23 -22.49 6.86 8.67
N GLY A 24 -23.33 7.07 7.66
CA GLY A 24 -24.68 7.62 7.83
C GLY A 24 -24.76 9.16 7.83
N THR A 25 -23.65 9.87 7.62
CA THR A 25 -23.63 11.34 7.51
C THR A 25 -23.46 11.77 6.05
N SER A 26 -24.34 12.65 5.59
CA SER A 26 -24.33 13.19 4.21
C SER A 26 -23.55 14.49 4.07
N ASP A 27 -23.35 15.22 5.16
CA ASP A 27 -22.66 16.53 5.19
C ASP A 27 -21.22 16.35 5.68
N VAL A 28 -20.28 16.10 4.73
CA VAL A 28 -18.86 15.89 5.01
C VAL A 28 -18.03 16.90 4.24
N VAL A 29 -17.26 17.72 4.95
CA VAL A 29 -16.35 18.73 4.38
C VAL A 29 -14.90 18.35 4.71
N LYS A 30 -13.99 18.50 3.74
CA LYS A 30 -12.58 18.16 3.89
C LYS A 30 -11.67 19.34 3.61
N TYR A 31 -10.66 19.51 4.43
CA TYR A 31 -9.58 20.50 4.29
C TYR A 31 -8.24 19.79 4.27
N ASP A 32 -7.36 20.15 3.34
CA ASP A 32 -5.96 19.73 3.37
C ASP A 32 -5.15 20.76 4.15
N LEU A 33 -4.69 20.39 5.33
CA LEU A 33 -3.93 21.27 6.23
C LEU A 33 -2.47 21.51 5.78
N LEU A 34 -2.07 21.02 4.61
CA LEU A 34 -0.84 21.46 3.95
C LEU A 34 -0.99 22.83 3.28
N VAL A 35 -2.22 23.22 2.94
CA VAL A 35 -2.54 24.46 2.21
C VAL A 35 -3.59 25.32 2.91
N SER A 36 -4.50 24.74 3.71
CA SER A 36 -5.54 25.43 4.49
C SER A 36 -5.11 25.60 5.94
N ASN A 37 -5.66 26.60 6.64
CA ASN A 37 -5.41 26.77 8.07
C ASN A 37 -6.33 25.87 8.91
N VAL A 38 -5.89 25.49 10.10
CA VAL A 38 -6.74 24.75 11.04
C VAL A 38 -7.94 25.58 11.51
N SER A 39 -7.84 26.90 11.50
CA SER A 39 -8.96 27.82 11.77
C SER A 39 -10.13 27.56 10.81
N ASP A 40 -9.86 27.30 9.52
CA ASP A 40 -10.90 27.07 8.53
C ASP A 40 -11.73 25.81 8.87
N VAL A 41 -11.06 24.75 9.36
CA VAL A 41 -11.70 23.53 9.86
C VAL A 41 -12.60 23.83 11.06
N ILE A 42 -12.14 24.68 11.99
CA ILE A 42 -12.87 25.01 13.21
C ILE A 42 -14.05 25.94 12.92
N GLU A 43 -13.87 26.91 12.03
CA GLU A 43 -14.95 27.80 11.57
C GLU A 43 -16.06 26.98 10.90
N GLU A 44 -15.70 26.10 9.97
CA GLU A 44 -16.66 25.20 9.30
C GLU A 44 -17.40 24.30 10.30
N ALA A 45 -16.68 23.76 11.29
CA ALA A 45 -17.25 22.93 12.33
C ALA A 45 -18.16 23.70 13.30
N SER A 46 -17.99 25.01 13.40
CA SER A 46 -18.80 25.90 14.23
C SER A 46 -20.08 26.36 13.52
N CYS A 47 -20.16 26.19 12.19
CA CYS A 47 -21.35 26.50 11.41
C CYS A 47 -22.43 25.42 11.59
N MET A 48 -23.69 25.83 11.68
CA MET A 48 -24.82 24.88 11.68
C MET A 48 -24.91 24.15 10.34
N SER A 49 -25.22 22.86 10.38
CA SER A 49 -25.55 22.11 9.15
C SER A 49 -26.82 22.65 8.51
N LEU A 50 -26.79 22.82 7.17
CA LEU A 50 -27.94 23.28 6.39
C LEU A 50 -29.08 22.27 6.35
N PHE A 51 -28.79 21.00 6.64
CA PHE A 51 -29.74 19.88 6.51
C PHE A 51 -30.27 19.35 7.87
N GLY A 52 -29.89 19.98 8.99
CA GLY A 52 -30.32 19.58 10.33
C GLY A 52 -29.61 18.34 10.91
N ASP A 53 -28.75 17.68 10.11
CA ASP A 53 -27.92 16.57 10.55
C ASP A 53 -26.56 17.08 11.10
N LYS A 54 -25.82 16.19 11.78
CA LYS A 54 -24.46 16.53 12.22
C LYS A 54 -23.53 16.61 11.01
N LYS A 55 -22.82 17.73 10.91
CA LYS A 55 -21.75 17.92 9.94
C LYS A 55 -20.48 17.24 10.41
N VAL A 56 -19.72 16.64 9.49
CA VAL A 56 -18.37 16.12 9.75
C VAL A 56 -17.34 16.96 8.99
N VAL A 57 -16.41 17.55 9.72
CA VAL A 57 -15.33 18.35 9.13
C VAL A 57 -14.01 17.62 9.36
N ILE A 58 -13.29 17.34 8.28
CA ILE A 58 -12.05 16.57 8.29
C ILE A 58 -10.88 17.48 7.92
N GLY A 59 -9.93 17.63 8.84
CA GLY A 59 -8.63 18.27 8.58
C GLY A 59 -7.60 17.18 8.30
N GLU A 60 -7.29 16.97 7.02
CA GLU A 60 -6.28 16.01 6.60
C GLU A 60 -4.87 16.59 6.69
N ASN A 61 -3.85 15.74 6.90
CA ASN A 61 -2.44 16.13 6.93
C ASN A 61 -2.07 17.16 8.03
N ALA A 62 -2.58 16.98 9.24
CA ALA A 62 -2.27 17.86 10.37
C ALA A 62 -0.81 17.73 10.85
N LEU A 63 0.17 17.94 9.93
CA LEU A 63 1.60 17.76 10.18
C LEU A 63 2.14 18.73 11.25
N PHE A 64 1.46 19.82 11.52
CA PHE A 64 1.81 20.73 12.61
C PHE A 64 1.77 20.05 14.00
N LEU A 65 1.13 18.88 14.13
CA LEU A 65 1.14 18.06 15.35
C LEU A 65 2.39 17.18 15.47
N THR A 66 3.25 17.16 14.45
CA THR A 66 4.48 16.37 14.40
C THR A 66 5.72 17.23 14.48
N GLY A 67 6.92 16.63 14.36
CA GLY A 67 8.20 17.35 14.22
C GLY A 67 8.47 17.89 12.81
N ALA A 68 7.55 17.70 11.85
CA ALA A 68 7.73 18.15 10.48
C ALA A 68 7.56 19.69 10.36
N ASN A 69 8.31 20.29 9.43
CA ASN A 69 8.10 21.67 9.06
C ASN A 69 6.86 21.81 8.18
N THR A 70 6.00 22.77 8.50
CA THR A 70 4.81 23.11 7.72
C THR A 70 4.97 24.49 7.11
N SER A 71 4.46 24.68 5.89
CA SER A 71 4.43 25.99 5.21
C SER A 71 3.32 26.89 5.74
N VAL A 72 2.26 26.31 6.29
CA VAL A 72 1.11 27.03 6.84
C VAL A 72 1.35 27.31 8.32
N ASN A 73 1.18 28.57 8.71
CA ASN A 73 1.19 28.98 10.13
C ASN A 73 -0.23 28.82 10.71
N HIS A 74 -0.50 27.66 11.31
CA HIS A 74 -1.80 27.33 11.85
C HIS A 74 -2.13 28.11 13.12
N ASP A 75 -3.38 28.55 13.28
CA ASP A 75 -3.88 29.18 14.50
C ASP A 75 -4.13 28.10 15.59
N ILE A 76 -3.07 27.82 16.35
CA ILE A 76 -3.10 26.80 17.42
C ILE A 76 -3.92 27.27 18.62
N ASP A 77 -4.00 28.59 18.86
CA ASP A 77 -4.74 29.14 19.99
C ASP A 77 -6.25 29.00 19.74
N TYR A 78 -6.69 29.16 18.49
CA TYR A 78 -8.08 28.95 18.10
C TYR A 78 -8.48 27.47 18.22
N LEU A 79 -7.64 26.55 17.75
CA LEU A 79 -7.84 25.12 17.96
C LEU A 79 -7.86 24.75 19.44
N THR A 80 -6.99 25.35 20.25
CA THR A 80 -6.94 25.14 21.70
C THR A 80 -8.24 25.59 22.38
N SER A 81 -8.76 26.73 21.98
CA SER A 81 -10.02 27.27 22.49
C SER A 81 -11.19 26.37 22.13
N TYR A 82 -11.24 25.88 20.89
CA TYR A 82 -12.25 24.95 20.42
C TYR A 82 -12.24 23.63 21.21
N VAL A 83 -11.07 23.02 21.37
CA VAL A 83 -10.92 21.73 22.08
C VAL A 83 -11.31 21.83 23.56
N ASN A 84 -11.17 23.02 24.16
CA ASN A 84 -11.56 23.25 25.57
C ASN A 84 -13.04 23.59 25.75
N ALA A 85 -13.77 23.91 24.69
CA ALA A 85 -15.20 24.16 24.75
C ALA A 85 -15.99 22.85 24.96
N GLU A 86 -17.08 22.91 25.77
CA GLU A 86 -17.76 21.68 26.22
C GLU A 86 -18.80 21.14 25.26
N ASN A 87 -19.36 21.94 24.35
CA ASN A 87 -20.47 21.54 23.49
C ASN A 87 -20.15 21.76 22.01
N HIS A 88 -19.90 20.67 21.29
CA HIS A 88 -19.77 20.65 19.85
C HIS A 88 -20.87 19.78 19.22
N ASP A 89 -21.72 20.40 18.39
CA ASP A 89 -22.78 19.68 17.66
C ASP A 89 -22.19 18.86 16.51
N ASN A 90 -21.19 19.41 15.83
CA ASN A 90 -20.53 18.81 14.68
C ASN A 90 -19.32 17.95 15.06
N ILE A 91 -18.92 17.06 14.14
CA ILE A 91 -17.79 16.16 14.33
C ILE A 91 -16.56 16.77 13.64
N VAL A 92 -15.43 16.85 14.36
CA VAL A 92 -14.13 17.22 13.80
C VAL A 92 -13.19 16.03 13.83
N ILE A 93 -12.57 15.75 12.69
CA ILE A 93 -11.56 14.69 12.55
C ILE A 93 -10.27 15.32 12.07
N LEU A 94 -9.23 15.28 12.89
CA LEU A 94 -7.88 15.64 12.47
C LEU A 94 -7.10 14.37 12.15
N THR A 95 -6.41 14.33 11.00
CA THR A 95 -5.63 13.16 10.60
C THR A 95 -4.17 13.49 10.37
N VAL A 96 -3.30 12.53 10.69
CA VAL A 96 -1.85 12.62 10.49
C VAL A 96 -1.31 11.30 9.95
N VAL A 97 -0.74 11.32 8.73
CA VAL A 97 -0.08 10.13 8.16
C VAL A 97 1.36 10.08 8.64
N GLN A 98 1.54 9.84 9.93
CA GLN A 98 2.82 9.61 10.60
C GLN A 98 2.59 8.78 11.88
N ASP A 99 3.56 7.93 12.22
CA ASP A 99 3.47 7.04 13.37
C ASP A 99 3.57 7.77 14.71
N LYS A 100 4.23 8.93 14.74
CA LYS A 100 4.53 9.65 15.99
C LYS A 100 4.11 11.10 15.91
N LEU A 101 3.46 11.55 16.98
CA LEU A 101 3.18 12.96 17.25
C LEU A 101 4.33 13.57 18.07
N ASP A 102 4.52 14.89 17.99
CA ASP A 102 5.50 15.59 18.82
C ASP A 102 4.92 15.87 20.21
N GLU A 103 5.19 14.96 21.14
CA GLU A 103 4.74 15.02 22.53
C GLU A 103 5.21 16.26 23.31
N ARG A 104 6.19 17.01 22.79
CA ARG A 104 6.67 18.26 23.41
C ARG A 104 5.68 19.40 23.21
N LYS A 105 4.87 19.33 22.14
CA LYS A 105 3.90 20.38 21.79
C LYS A 105 2.72 20.38 22.77
N LYS A 106 2.38 21.55 23.31
CA LYS A 106 1.26 21.73 24.25
C LYS A 106 -0.07 21.27 23.63
N ILE A 107 -0.27 21.59 22.35
CA ILE A 107 -1.50 21.20 21.63
C ILE A 107 -1.66 19.67 21.51
N VAL A 108 -0.57 18.92 21.30
CA VAL A 108 -0.61 17.45 21.24
C VAL A 108 -1.04 16.87 22.59
N LYS A 109 -0.50 17.40 23.69
CA LYS A 109 -0.89 17.01 25.05
C LYS A 109 -2.36 17.32 25.34
N LEU A 110 -2.82 18.49 24.90
CA LEU A 110 -4.21 18.91 25.05
C LEU A 110 -5.15 17.99 24.27
N LEU A 111 -4.87 17.75 22.98
CA LEU A 111 -5.65 16.84 22.14
C LEU A 111 -5.71 15.46 22.77
N LYS A 112 -4.57 14.87 23.17
CA LYS A 112 -4.56 13.55 23.82
C LYS A 112 -5.40 13.46 25.09
N LYS A 113 -5.59 14.56 25.80
CA LYS A 113 -6.40 14.60 27.02
C LYS A 113 -7.89 14.80 26.74
N ASN A 114 -8.22 15.61 25.75
CA ASN A 114 -9.57 16.15 25.57
C ASN A 114 -10.32 15.62 24.34
N VAL A 115 -9.67 14.82 23.45
CA VAL A 115 -10.35 14.27 22.26
C VAL A 115 -10.20 12.75 22.18
N THR A 116 -10.98 12.11 21.33
CA THR A 116 -10.82 10.68 21.04
C THR A 116 -9.60 10.49 20.13
N VAL A 117 -8.57 9.85 20.66
CA VAL A 117 -7.32 9.59 19.94
C VAL A 117 -7.28 8.16 19.45
N ILE A 118 -7.09 7.97 18.14
CA ILE A 118 -6.98 6.66 17.50
C ILE A 118 -5.61 6.56 16.82
N HIS A 119 -4.76 5.68 17.32
CA HIS A 119 -3.49 5.35 16.70
C HIS A 119 -3.63 4.08 15.85
N LYS A 120 -3.22 4.15 14.59
CA LYS A 120 -3.20 3.02 13.66
C LYS A 120 -1.77 2.58 13.41
N GLU A 121 -1.38 1.53 14.11
CA GLU A 121 -0.08 0.91 13.90
C GLU A 121 -0.03 0.22 12.53
N THR A 122 1.13 0.28 11.89
CA THR A 122 1.39 -0.46 10.65
C THR A 122 1.30 -1.96 10.94
N ILE A 123 0.61 -2.69 10.08
CA ILE A 123 0.50 -4.13 10.20
C ILE A 123 1.81 -4.76 9.68
N ASP A 124 2.50 -5.54 10.52
CA ASP A 124 3.64 -6.32 10.07
C ASP A 124 3.23 -7.27 8.93
N GLU A 125 4.10 -7.44 7.94
CA GLU A 125 3.83 -8.32 6.78
C GLU A 125 3.41 -9.74 7.17
N LYS A 126 4.01 -10.28 8.23
CA LYS A 126 3.68 -11.61 8.79
C LYS A 126 2.27 -11.70 9.38
N ASP A 127 1.66 -10.56 9.75
CA ASP A 127 0.34 -10.49 10.35
C ASP A 127 -0.76 -10.10 9.34
N LEU A 128 -0.38 -9.73 8.09
CA LEU A 128 -1.34 -9.43 7.02
C LEU A 128 -2.34 -10.56 6.76
N PRO A 129 -1.97 -11.88 6.74
CA PRO A 129 -2.95 -12.95 6.58
C PRO A 129 -3.99 -12.98 7.71
N LYS A 130 -3.58 -12.73 8.95
CA LYS A 130 -4.51 -12.65 10.10
C LYS A 130 -5.44 -11.44 9.98
N PHE A 131 -4.90 -10.31 9.51
CA PHE A 131 -5.69 -9.12 9.21
C PHE A 131 -6.75 -9.42 8.15
N VAL A 132 -6.39 -10.06 7.04
CA VAL A 132 -7.31 -10.46 5.96
C VAL A 132 -8.41 -11.38 6.51
N ILE A 133 -8.06 -12.39 7.31
CA ILE A 133 -9.04 -13.29 7.95
C ILE A 133 -10.02 -12.50 8.80
N LYS A 134 -9.52 -11.58 9.64
CA LYS A 134 -10.37 -10.74 10.49
C LYS A 134 -11.33 -9.87 9.68
N GLU A 135 -10.84 -9.32 8.55
CA GLU A 135 -11.68 -8.48 7.69
C GLU A 135 -12.80 -9.28 7.01
N PHE A 136 -12.51 -10.46 6.48
CA PHE A 136 -13.54 -11.34 5.94
C PHE A 136 -14.55 -11.75 7.01
N LEU A 137 -14.08 -12.13 8.20
CA LEU A 137 -14.96 -12.50 9.33
C LEU A 137 -15.86 -11.35 9.77
N ASN A 138 -15.36 -10.12 9.84
CA ASN A 138 -16.13 -8.94 10.18
C ASN A 138 -17.29 -8.69 9.19
N ASN A 139 -17.16 -9.15 7.97
CA ASN A 139 -18.17 -9.07 6.92
C ASN A 139 -18.99 -10.37 6.78
N GLY A 140 -18.87 -11.32 7.69
CA GLY A 140 -19.60 -12.57 7.70
C GLY A 140 -19.09 -13.65 6.75
N TYR A 141 -17.87 -13.50 6.24
CA TYR A 141 -17.21 -14.47 5.34
C TYR A 141 -16.15 -15.27 6.09
N LYS A 142 -15.90 -16.49 5.62
CA LYS A 142 -14.86 -17.39 6.14
C LYS A 142 -13.75 -17.53 5.10
N ILE A 143 -12.51 -17.54 5.58
CA ILE A 143 -11.32 -17.82 4.78
C ILE A 143 -10.30 -18.53 5.69
N ASP A 144 -9.66 -19.57 5.23
CA ASP A 144 -8.60 -20.22 6.00
C ASP A 144 -7.26 -19.47 5.91
N TYR A 145 -6.32 -19.79 6.80
CA TYR A 145 -5.03 -19.10 6.85
C TYR A 145 -4.19 -19.29 5.58
N LYS A 146 -4.26 -20.47 4.95
CA LYS A 146 -3.50 -20.76 3.73
C LYS A 146 -4.02 -19.95 2.55
N THR A 147 -5.33 -19.88 2.42
CA THR A 147 -6.02 -19.07 1.39
C THR A 147 -5.79 -17.57 1.63
N ALA A 148 -5.82 -17.11 2.90
CA ALA A 148 -5.53 -15.71 3.24
C ALA A 148 -4.06 -15.33 2.98
N SER A 149 -3.11 -16.25 3.25
CA SER A 149 -1.71 -16.03 2.90
C SER A 149 -1.52 -15.95 1.39
N TYR A 150 -2.16 -16.85 0.64
CA TYR A 150 -2.16 -16.79 -0.82
C TYR A 150 -2.76 -15.48 -1.35
N PHE A 151 -3.86 -14.99 -0.74
CA PHE A 151 -4.48 -13.73 -1.09
C PHE A 151 -3.51 -12.55 -0.92
N VAL A 152 -2.80 -12.47 0.21
CA VAL A 152 -1.79 -11.42 0.46
C VAL A 152 -0.65 -11.50 -0.55
N ASP A 153 -0.17 -12.71 -0.86
CA ASP A 153 0.89 -12.90 -1.84
C ASP A 153 0.42 -12.51 -3.26
N TYR A 154 -0.81 -12.83 -3.62
CA TYR A 154 -1.40 -12.59 -4.95
C TYR A 154 -1.74 -11.11 -5.19
N VAL A 155 -2.34 -10.44 -4.22
CA VAL A 155 -2.79 -9.04 -4.31
C VAL A 155 -1.65 -8.07 -3.99
N GLY A 156 -0.74 -8.48 -3.11
CA GLY A 156 0.34 -7.64 -2.58
C GLY A 156 0.08 -7.19 -1.14
N LYS A 157 1.07 -6.50 -0.57
CA LYS A 157 1.12 -6.20 0.87
C LYS A 157 0.55 -4.83 1.25
N ASN A 158 0.03 -4.10 0.29
CA ASN A 158 -0.59 -2.80 0.53
C ASN A 158 -1.99 -2.98 1.13
N VAL A 159 -2.22 -2.43 2.33
CA VAL A 159 -3.47 -2.60 3.08
C VAL A 159 -4.68 -2.02 2.34
N ASP A 160 -4.53 -0.87 1.65
CA ASP A 160 -5.61 -0.26 0.87
C ASP A 160 -6.05 -1.17 -0.27
N ILE A 161 -5.09 -1.74 -0.98
CA ILE A 161 -5.35 -2.65 -2.09
C ILE A 161 -6.01 -3.93 -1.56
N LEU A 162 -5.49 -4.50 -0.46
CA LEU A 162 -6.08 -5.67 0.20
C LEU A 162 -7.53 -5.42 0.60
N LEU A 163 -7.84 -4.28 1.21
CA LEU A 163 -9.20 -3.92 1.61
C LEU A 163 -10.12 -3.73 0.40
N SER A 164 -9.63 -3.10 -0.67
CA SER A 164 -10.39 -2.93 -1.92
C SER A 164 -10.72 -4.28 -2.55
N GLU A 165 -9.76 -5.20 -2.61
CA GLU A 165 -9.95 -6.54 -3.16
C GLU A 165 -10.88 -7.40 -2.27
N ILE A 166 -10.78 -7.29 -0.93
CA ILE A 166 -11.72 -7.92 0.01
C ILE A 166 -13.15 -7.45 -0.27
N ASN A 167 -13.37 -6.14 -0.40
CA ASN A 167 -14.71 -5.60 -0.69
C ASN A 167 -15.24 -6.11 -2.04
N LYS A 168 -14.40 -6.17 -3.06
CA LYS A 168 -14.77 -6.71 -4.37
C LYS A 168 -15.19 -8.19 -4.28
N MET A 169 -14.47 -9.00 -3.51
CA MET A 169 -14.81 -10.41 -3.28
C MET A 169 -16.12 -10.57 -2.51
N ILE A 170 -16.36 -9.73 -1.49
CA ILE A 170 -17.61 -9.71 -0.72
C ILE A 170 -18.81 -9.43 -1.63
N ILE A 171 -18.70 -8.46 -2.53
CA ILE A 171 -19.75 -8.11 -3.49
C ILE A 171 -20.01 -9.25 -4.47
N TYR A 172 -18.95 -9.93 -4.92
CA TYR A 172 -19.07 -11.04 -5.87
C TYR A 172 -19.69 -12.30 -5.24
N LYS A 173 -19.32 -12.63 -4.01
CA LYS A 173 -19.72 -13.88 -3.30
C LYS A 173 -20.99 -13.71 -2.46
N ASP A 174 -22.01 -13.09 -2.99
CA ASP A 174 -23.22 -12.70 -2.25
C ASP A 174 -23.87 -13.85 -1.43
N THR A 175 -23.97 -15.05 -1.98
CA THR A 175 -24.64 -16.20 -1.34
C THR A 175 -23.70 -17.19 -0.66
N ASP A 176 -22.52 -17.43 -1.22
CA ASP A 176 -21.52 -18.33 -0.66
C ASP A 176 -20.53 -17.53 0.21
N LYS A 177 -20.59 -17.77 1.52
CA LYS A 177 -19.81 -17.03 2.54
C LYS A 177 -18.42 -17.63 2.81
N GLU A 178 -17.93 -18.52 1.97
CA GLU A 178 -16.59 -19.10 2.09
C GLU A 178 -15.72 -18.74 0.89
N ILE A 179 -14.48 -18.29 1.17
CA ILE A 179 -13.52 -17.82 0.16
C ILE A 179 -12.47 -18.90 -0.10
N PHE A 180 -12.32 -19.26 -1.37
CA PHE A 180 -11.36 -20.25 -1.85
C PHE A 180 -10.31 -19.62 -2.77
N ILE A 181 -9.23 -20.38 -3.06
CA ILE A 181 -8.15 -19.92 -3.94
C ILE A 181 -8.67 -19.60 -5.35
N GLU A 182 -9.61 -20.39 -5.84
CA GLU A 182 -10.25 -20.18 -7.16
C GLU A 182 -10.97 -18.84 -7.25
N ASP A 183 -11.60 -18.40 -6.16
CA ASP A 183 -12.26 -17.08 -6.10
C ASP A 183 -11.23 -15.96 -6.22
N ILE A 184 -10.08 -16.10 -5.52
CA ILE A 184 -8.99 -15.12 -5.60
C ILE A 184 -8.47 -14.98 -7.03
N ILE A 185 -8.21 -16.11 -7.70
CA ILE A 185 -7.69 -16.12 -9.07
C ILE A 185 -8.67 -15.48 -10.06
N ASN A 186 -9.97 -15.72 -9.88
CA ASN A 186 -11.00 -15.26 -10.82
C ASN A 186 -11.42 -13.81 -10.60
N ILE A 187 -11.32 -13.29 -9.37
CA ILE A 187 -11.90 -12.00 -8.99
C ILE A 187 -10.82 -10.95 -8.69
N SER A 188 -9.76 -11.34 -7.99
CA SER A 188 -8.76 -10.38 -7.54
C SER A 188 -7.83 -9.95 -8.66
N SER A 189 -7.47 -8.67 -8.64
CA SER A 189 -6.42 -8.14 -9.51
C SER A 189 -5.06 -8.58 -9.00
N LYS A 190 -4.21 -9.05 -9.90
CA LYS A 190 -2.81 -9.38 -9.56
C LYS A 190 -2.07 -8.15 -9.09
N GLY A 191 -1.28 -8.28 -8.05
CA GLY A 191 -0.40 -7.24 -7.57
C GLY A 191 0.72 -6.94 -8.56
N PHE A 192 1.34 -5.76 -8.42
CA PHE A 192 2.47 -5.34 -9.25
C PHE A 192 3.60 -6.38 -9.30
N ASN A 193 3.94 -6.95 -8.15
CA ASN A 193 5.01 -7.93 -8.06
C ASN A 193 4.71 -9.18 -8.91
N ASP A 194 3.48 -9.68 -8.90
CA ASP A 194 3.10 -10.88 -9.65
C ASP A 194 3.04 -10.61 -11.16
N ASN A 195 2.61 -9.42 -11.56
CA ASN A 195 2.68 -9.02 -12.98
C ASN A 195 4.12 -8.98 -13.48
N VAL A 196 5.07 -8.49 -12.66
CA VAL A 196 6.50 -8.50 -13.03
C VAL A 196 7.11 -9.90 -12.91
N PHE A 197 6.60 -10.76 -12.01
CA PHE A 197 6.97 -12.19 -11.99
C PHE A 197 6.53 -12.90 -13.26
N ASP A 198 5.28 -12.69 -13.70
CA ASP A 198 4.78 -13.25 -14.96
C ASP A 198 5.60 -12.76 -16.15
N LEU A 199 5.99 -11.46 -16.15
CA LEU A 199 6.89 -10.91 -17.16
C LEU A 199 8.28 -11.58 -17.12
N SER A 200 8.88 -11.74 -15.95
CA SER A 200 10.20 -12.40 -15.81
C SER A 200 10.16 -13.87 -16.23
N ASP A 201 9.07 -14.58 -15.90
CA ASP A 201 8.87 -15.97 -16.30
C ASP A 201 8.67 -16.09 -17.84
N ALA A 202 7.91 -15.17 -18.43
CA ALA A 202 7.76 -15.11 -19.88
C ALA A 202 9.09 -14.83 -20.60
N ILE A 203 9.94 -13.96 -20.05
CA ILE A 203 11.30 -13.70 -20.57
C ILE A 203 12.14 -14.99 -20.48
N MET A 204 12.15 -15.66 -19.33
CA MET A 204 12.90 -16.91 -19.16
C MET A 204 12.42 -18.04 -20.07
N LYS A 205 11.13 -18.04 -20.46
CA LYS A 205 10.55 -19.00 -21.42
C LYS A 205 10.68 -18.55 -22.86
N LYS A 206 11.18 -17.33 -23.11
CA LYS A 206 11.27 -16.72 -24.45
C LYS A 206 9.90 -16.63 -25.16
N ASP A 207 8.83 -16.44 -24.38
CA ASP A 207 7.47 -16.29 -24.88
C ASP A 207 7.18 -14.82 -25.16
N PHE A 208 7.53 -14.37 -26.37
CA PHE A 208 7.37 -12.97 -26.78
C PHE A 208 5.91 -12.49 -26.73
N LYS A 209 4.95 -13.35 -27.07
CA LYS A 209 3.53 -13.00 -26.96
C LYS A 209 3.15 -12.61 -25.51
N LYS A 210 3.57 -13.46 -24.57
CA LYS A 210 3.29 -13.25 -23.15
C LYS A 210 4.09 -12.07 -22.58
N ILE A 211 5.34 -11.88 -23.03
CA ILE A 211 6.17 -10.71 -22.64
C ILE A 211 5.42 -9.41 -22.92
N PHE A 212 4.94 -9.22 -24.15
CA PHE A 212 4.24 -7.99 -24.53
C PHE A 212 2.86 -7.87 -23.91
N SER A 213 2.16 -8.98 -23.67
CA SER A 213 0.91 -8.97 -22.91
C SER A 213 1.13 -8.46 -21.49
N CYS A 214 2.09 -9.05 -20.75
CA CYS A 214 2.41 -8.63 -19.39
C CYS A 214 2.91 -7.18 -19.33
N TYR A 215 3.72 -6.75 -20.31
CA TYR A 215 4.19 -5.37 -20.40
C TYR A 215 3.02 -4.39 -20.58
N ASN A 216 2.10 -4.69 -21.52
CA ASN A 216 0.93 -3.85 -21.74
C ASN A 216 0.04 -3.75 -20.50
N ASP A 217 -0.17 -4.85 -19.76
CA ASP A 217 -0.94 -4.86 -18.52
C ASP A 217 -0.30 -3.93 -17.47
N LEU A 218 1.04 -3.98 -17.33
CA LEU A 218 1.78 -3.09 -16.44
C LEU A 218 1.67 -1.61 -16.85
N MET A 219 1.67 -1.32 -18.16
CA MET A 219 1.50 0.04 -18.66
C MET A 219 0.06 0.57 -18.50
N ILE A 220 -0.96 -0.29 -18.67
CA ILE A 220 -2.36 0.05 -18.38
C ILE A 220 -2.54 0.40 -16.89
N LEU A 221 -1.87 -0.33 -16.00
CA LEU A 221 -1.85 -0.07 -14.56
C LEU A 221 -1.04 1.18 -14.19
N LYS A 222 -0.42 1.87 -15.17
CA LYS A 222 0.42 3.06 -15.00
C LYS A 222 1.61 2.82 -14.06
N GLU A 223 2.16 1.62 -14.08
CA GLU A 223 3.34 1.30 -13.30
C GLU A 223 4.59 1.98 -13.87
N GLU A 224 5.44 2.48 -12.99
CA GLU A 224 6.66 3.19 -13.39
C GLU A 224 7.71 2.22 -13.98
N PRO A 225 8.19 2.46 -15.22
CA PRO A 225 9.17 1.59 -15.88
C PRO A 225 10.44 1.32 -15.05
N ILE A 226 10.91 2.32 -14.29
CA ILE A 226 12.08 2.16 -13.40
C ILE A 226 11.82 1.11 -12.32
N LYS A 227 10.59 1.05 -11.76
CA LYS A 227 10.22 0.02 -10.79
C LYS A 227 10.19 -1.37 -11.43
N ILE A 228 9.69 -1.48 -12.67
CA ILE A 228 9.66 -2.74 -13.42
C ILE A 228 11.09 -3.23 -13.64
N ILE A 229 12.00 -2.37 -14.12
CA ILE A 229 13.41 -2.69 -14.33
C ILE A 229 14.08 -3.17 -13.05
N ALA A 230 13.88 -2.45 -11.94
CA ALA A 230 14.46 -2.79 -10.63
C ALA A 230 13.97 -4.17 -10.14
N LEU A 231 12.67 -4.46 -10.31
CA LEU A 231 12.10 -5.72 -9.87
C LEU A 231 12.53 -6.88 -10.78
N LEU A 232 12.58 -6.68 -12.11
CA LEU A 232 13.16 -7.66 -13.04
C LEU A 232 14.61 -7.98 -12.67
N ALA A 233 15.44 -6.96 -12.42
CA ALA A 233 16.84 -7.16 -12.01
C ALA A 233 16.92 -7.97 -10.70
N SER A 234 16.04 -7.69 -9.72
CA SER A 234 15.96 -8.46 -8.47
C SER A 234 15.59 -9.93 -8.71
N GLN A 235 14.62 -10.20 -9.60
CA GLN A 235 14.21 -11.57 -9.93
C GLN A 235 15.33 -12.35 -10.62
N PHE A 236 15.95 -11.78 -11.65
CA PHE A 236 17.06 -12.44 -12.35
C PHE A 236 18.30 -12.63 -11.45
N THR A 237 18.55 -11.68 -10.53
CA THR A 237 19.59 -11.83 -9.50
C THR A 237 19.32 -13.01 -8.58
N LEU A 238 18.07 -13.16 -8.11
CA LEU A 238 17.66 -14.29 -7.28
C LEU A 238 17.87 -15.63 -8.01
N VAL A 239 17.43 -15.72 -9.26
CA VAL A 239 17.63 -16.93 -10.08
C VAL A 239 19.10 -17.25 -10.24
N TYR A 240 19.91 -16.26 -10.60
CA TYR A 240 21.34 -16.43 -10.81
C TYR A 240 22.07 -16.87 -9.52
N GLN A 241 21.83 -16.19 -8.40
CA GLN A 241 22.44 -16.53 -7.11
C GLN A 241 21.98 -17.90 -6.61
N SER A 242 20.71 -18.26 -6.77
CA SER A 242 20.20 -19.58 -6.39
C SER A 242 20.90 -20.69 -7.15
N LYS A 243 21.12 -20.51 -8.47
CA LYS A 243 21.84 -21.47 -9.30
C LYS A 243 23.30 -21.58 -8.90
N LEU A 244 23.99 -20.48 -8.61
CA LEU A 244 25.38 -20.50 -8.14
C LEU A 244 25.52 -21.28 -6.85
N LEU A 245 24.73 -20.94 -5.82
CA LEU A 245 24.78 -21.60 -4.52
C LEU A 245 24.41 -23.09 -4.62
N SER A 246 23.46 -23.45 -5.49
CA SER A 246 23.12 -24.84 -5.75
C SER A 246 24.29 -25.62 -6.37
N LYS A 247 25.05 -25.02 -7.28
CA LYS A 247 26.26 -25.61 -7.86
C LYS A 247 27.38 -25.80 -6.83
N GLU A 248 27.43 -24.95 -5.80
CA GLU A 248 28.36 -25.06 -4.66
C GLU A 248 27.88 -26.12 -3.63
N GLY A 249 26.74 -26.77 -3.87
CA GLY A 249 26.23 -27.87 -3.04
C GLY A 249 25.26 -27.45 -1.92
N PHE A 250 24.83 -26.18 -1.87
CA PHE A 250 23.85 -25.73 -0.87
C PHE A 250 22.46 -26.31 -1.16
N MET A 251 21.75 -26.74 -0.12
CA MET A 251 20.36 -27.15 -0.23
C MET A 251 19.41 -25.95 -0.36
N SER A 252 18.24 -26.15 -0.98
CA SER A 252 17.25 -25.07 -1.20
C SER A 252 16.86 -24.29 0.06
N LYS A 253 16.84 -24.94 1.23
CA LYS A 253 16.56 -24.30 2.52
C LYS A 253 17.68 -23.35 2.95
N ASP A 254 18.93 -23.77 2.76
CA ASP A 254 20.10 -22.98 3.13
C ASP A 254 20.26 -21.78 2.19
N ILE A 255 19.99 -21.99 0.89
CA ILE A 255 19.94 -20.92 -0.12
C ILE A 255 18.86 -19.89 0.27
N ALA A 256 17.66 -20.34 0.63
CA ALA A 256 16.58 -19.45 1.04
C ALA A 256 16.93 -18.61 2.29
N SER A 257 17.59 -19.23 3.27
CA SER A 257 18.06 -18.54 4.47
C SER A 257 19.15 -17.51 4.14
N THR A 258 20.12 -17.89 3.30
CA THR A 258 21.25 -17.03 2.88
C THR A 258 20.75 -15.81 2.10
N LEU A 259 19.82 -16.03 1.15
CA LEU A 259 19.26 -14.96 0.32
C LEU A 259 18.08 -14.22 0.98
N LYS A 260 17.67 -14.64 2.19
CA LYS A 260 16.55 -14.07 2.97
C LYS A 260 15.24 -14.03 2.17
N VAL A 261 14.94 -15.11 1.45
CA VAL A 261 13.73 -15.25 0.64
C VAL A 261 12.94 -16.48 1.04
N HIS A 262 11.66 -16.53 0.67
CA HIS A 262 10.83 -17.70 0.93
C HIS A 262 11.36 -18.94 0.16
N PRO A 263 11.44 -20.14 0.78
CA PRO A 263 11.97 -21.35 0.13
C PRO A 263 11.32 -21.72 -1.20
N TYR A 264 10.03 -21.41 -1.34
CA TYR A 264 9.30 -21.63 -2.59
C TYR A 264 9.87 -20.85 -3.77
N ARG A 265 10.34 -19.62 -3.55
CA ARG A 265 10.99 -18.79 -4.60
C ARG A 265 12.29 -19.39 -5.06
N VAL A 266 13.08 -19.95 -4.14
CA VAL A 266 14.32 -20.66 -4.48
C VAL A 266 14.01 -21.92 -5.30
N LYS A 267 12.95 -22.66 -4.93
CA LYS A 267 12.50 -23.84 -5.69
C LYS A 267 12.20 -23.46 -7.14
N LEU A 268 11.37 -22.43 -7.36
CA LEU A 268 11.05 -21.94 -8.70
C LEU A 268 12.30 -21.47 -9.48
N ALA A 269 13.20 -20.76 -8.79
CA ALA A 269 14.46 -20.29 -9.40
C ALA A 269 15.35 -21.43 -9.86
N LEU A 270 15.38 -22.55 -9.14
CA LEU A 270 16.16 -23.75 -9.51
C LEU A 270 15.49 -24.61 -10.58
N GLU A 271 14.18 -24.56 -10.72
CA GLU A 271 13.41 -25.27 -11.76
C GLU A 271 13.61 -24.64 -13.16
N THR A 272 14.12 -23.41 -13.24
CA THR A 272 14.32 -22.74 -14.52
C THR A 272 15.58 -23.27 -15.25
N ASN A 273 15.41 -23.62 -16.53
CA ASN A 273 16.51 -24.08 -17.38
C ASN A 273 17.28 -22.95 -18.09
N TYR A 274 17.05 -21.69 -17.69
CA TYR A 274 17.67 -20.55 -18.34
C TYR A 274 19.21 -20.56 -18.11
N PRO A 275 20.04 -20.45 -19.18
CA PRO A 275 21.49 -20.56 -19.06
C PRO A 275 22.11 -19.42 -18.24
N ASP A 276 23.15 -19.72 -17.45
CA ASP A 276 23.80 -18.72 -16.59
C ASP A 276 24.40 -17.54 -17.36
N PHE A 277 24.90 -17.79 -18.57
CA PHE A 277 25.50 -16.72 -19.41
C PHE A 277 24.41 -15.75 -19.91
N GLU A 278 23.21 -16.26 -20.23
CA GLU A 278 22.07 -15.42 -20.62
C GLU A 278 21.55 -14.61 -19.43
N LEU A 279 21.51 -15.21 -18.22
CA LEU A 279 21.16 -14.48 -16.99
C LEU A 279 22.12 -13.31 -16.72
N LYS A 280 23.42 -13.54 -16.91
CA LYS A 280 24.43 -12.47 -16.78
C LYS A 280 24.25 -11.36 -17.84
N ASP A 281 23.91 -11.74 -19.07
CA ASP A 281 23.70 -10.77 -20.14
C ASP A 281 22.46 -9.89 -19.87
N ILE A 282 21.35 -10.51 -19.46
CA ILE A 282 20.14 -9.79 -19.05
C ILE A 282 20.41 -8.84 -17.90
N LEU A 283 21.11 -9.28 -16.84
CA LEU A 283 21.46 -8.44 -15.71
C LEU A 283 22.33 -7.24 -16.13
N LYS A 284 23.26 -7.44 -17.06
CA LYS A 284 24.08 -6.39 -17.64
C LYS A 284 23.24 -5.38 -18.44
N LYS A 285 22.33 -5.88 -19.29
CA LYS A 285 21.42 -5.04 -20.07
C LYS A 285 20.50 -4.23 -19.15
N LEU A 286 19.93 -4.83 -18.11
CA LEU A 286 19.09 -4.13 -17.12
C LEU A 286 19.87 -3.06 -16.35
N HIS A 287 21.10 -3.35 -15.93
CA HIS A 287 21.96 -2.38 -15.26
C HIS A 287 22.30 -1.19 -16.15
N ASN A 288 22.66 -1.43 -17.41
CA ASN A 288 22.95 -0.36 -18.36
C ASN A 288 21.72 0.49 -18.63
N LEU A 289 20.55 -0.14 -18.81
CA LEU A 289 19.29 0.55 -19.03
C LEU A 289 18.90 1.45 -17.84
N ASP A 290 19.02 0.94 -16.61
CA ASP A 290 18.78 1.73 -15.40
C ASP A 290 19.69 2.95 -15.32
N TYR A 291 20.98 2.78 -15.64
CA TYR A 291 21.95 3.86 -15.69
C TYR A 291 21.62 4.90 -16.76
N GLU A 292 21.29 4.46 -17.99
CA GLU A 292 20.96 5.35 -19.10
C GLU A 292 19.69 6.17 -18.84
N ILE A 293 18.67 5.56 -18.24
CA ILE A 293 17.43 6.28 -17.84
C ILE A 293 17.74 7.30 -16.74
N LYS A 294 18.47 6.91 -15.69
CA LYS A 294 18.81 7.81 -14.58
C LYS A 294 19.70 8.98 -14.99
N THR A 295 20.52 8.80 -16.03
CA THR A 295 21.36 9.86 -16.60
C THR A 295 20.66 10.68 -17.69
N GLY A 296 19.40 10.38 -17.99
CA GLY A 296 18.63 11.10 -19.01
C GLY A 296 19.01 10.81 -20.45
N LYS A 297 19.80 9.76 -20.72
CA LYS A 297 20.24 9.36 -22.07
C LYS A 297 19.13 8.68 -22.86
N VAL A 298 18.24 7.98 -22.16
CA VAL A 298 17.15 7.21 -22.75
C VAL A 298 15.85 7.49 -21.99
N ASP A 299 14.75 7.65 -22.72
CA ASP A 299 13.41 7.72 -22.12
C ASP A 299 13.04 6.38 -21.45
N LYS A 300 12.42 6.43 -20.29
CA LYS A 300 12.13 5.26 -19.47
C LYS A 300 11.18 4.26 -20.12
N ILE A 301 10.19 4.72 -20.91
CA ILE A 301 9.21 3.87 -21.60
C ILE A 301 9.88 3.23 -22.82
N VAL A 302 10.48 4.06 -23.66
CA VAL A 302 11.17 3.63 -24.88
C VAL A 302 12.34 2.67 -24.55
N GLY A 303 13.07 2.96 -23.48
CA GLY A 303 14.18 2.11 -23.03
C GLY A 303 13.73 0.72 -22.60
N LEU A 304 12.63 0.63 -21.83
CA LEU A 304 12.08 -0.66 -21.40
C LEU A 304 11.52 -1.44 -22.58
N GLU A 305 10.79 -0.79 -23.51
CA GLU A 305 10.28 -1.44 -24.71
C GLU A 305 11.42 -1.99 -25.57
N ASN A 306 12.45 -1.18 -25.80
CA ASN A 306 13.62 -1.58 -26.59
C ASN A 306 14.38 -2.75 -25.94
N PHE A 307 14.48 -2.75 -24.61
CA PHE A 307 15.07 -3.88 -23.89
C PHE A 307 14.26 -5.18 -24.12
N LEU A 308 12.92 -5.12 -24.02
CA LEU A 308 12.04 -6.29 -24.23
C LEU A 308 12.05 -6.81 -25.67
N LEU A 309 12.25 -5.93 -26.66
CA LEU A 309 12.36 -6.30 -28.07
C LEU A 309 13.70 -6.98 -28.42
N HIS A 310 14.77 -6.73 -27.65
CA HIS A 310 16.12 -7.23 -27.93
C HIS A 310 16.60 -8.27 -26.87
N LEU A 311 15.65 -8.98 -26.29
CA LEU A 311 15.91 -10.10 -25.38
C LEU A 311 16.42 -11.35 -26.09
#